data_efc5b70e384be1277e601038dc86c68d
#
_entry.id   efc5b70e384be1277e601038dc86c68d
#
_cell.length_a   1.000
_cell.length_b   1.000
_cell.length_c   1.000
_cell.angle_alpha   90.00
_cell.angle_beta   90.00
_cell.angle_gamma   90.00
#
_symmetry.space_group_name_H-M   'P 1'
#
loop_
_entity.id
_entity.type
_entity.pdbx_description
1 polymer ?
#
loop_
_entity_poly.entity_id
_entity_poly.type
_entity_poly.pdbx_seq_one_letter_code
_entity_poly.pdbx_strand_id
1 'polypeptide(L)'
;MRKLLALLLLLPLLIHSAERDVNQAWCSSVGGVDEFRTKDGTYVDCLTDEYAIEAEYDNKWKEGIGQALHYAESTNRKAAILFIKRAKTKKDYYNEMMRVINRYDLPIKIYVIEE
;
A
#
# COMPACT_ATOMS: atom_id res chain seq x y z
N MET A 1 -32.28 -10.23 -16.31
CA MET A 1 -31.46 -9.15 -16.81
C MET A 1 -30.93 -8.20 -15.72
N ARG A 2 -31.79 -7.78 -14.77
CA ARG A 2 -31.34 -6.90 -13.67
C ARG A 2 -30.26 -7.53 -12.79
N LYS A 3 -30.30 -8.85 -12.56
CA LYS A 3 -29.30 -9.57 -11.75
C LYS A 3 -27.93 -9.61 -12.41
N LEU A 4 -27.86 -9.68 -13.75
CA LEU A 4 -26.60 -9.69 -14.50
C LEU A 4 -25.92 -8.32 -14.47
N LEU A 5 -26.68 -7.23 -14.56
CA LEU A 5 -26.15 -5.86 -14.46
C LEU A 5 -25.57 -5.58 -13.07
N ALA A 6 -26.23 -6.05 -12.01
CA ALA A 6 -25.73 -5.90 -10.64
C ALA A 6 -24.40 -6.64 -10.44
N LEU A 7 -24.26 -7.85 -11.03
CA LEU A 7 -23.03 -8.63 -10.94
C LEU A 7 -21.87 -7.95 -11.64
N LEU A 8 -22.09 -7.37 -12.82
CA LEU A 8 -21.07 -6.64 -13.57
C LEU A 8 -20.59 -5.38 -12.85
N LEU A 9 -21.49 -4.68 -12.15
CA LEU A 9 -21.15 -3.50 -11.37
C LEU A 9 -20.35 -3.83 -10.10
N LEU A 10 -20.51 -5.03 -9.54
CA LEU A 10 -19.78 -5.47 -8.35
C LEU A 10 -18.34 -5.91 -8.63
N LEU A 11 -18.06 -6.37 -9.87
CA LEU A 11 -16.71 -6.87 -10.22
C LEU A 11 -15.58 -5.86 -9.98
N PRO A 12 -15.69 -4.58 -10.40
CA PRO A 12 -14.65 -3.58 -10.11
C PRO A 12 -14.47 -3.34 -8.61
N LEU A 13 -15.56 -3.34 -7.84
CA LEU A 13 -15.51 -3.16 -6.39
C LEU A 13 -14.80 -4.33 -5.69
N LEU A 14 -15.00 -5.56 -6.16
CA LEU A 14 -14.35 -6.75 -5.63
C LEU A 14 -12.83 -6.70 -5.86
N ILE A 15 -12.37 -6.21 -7.02
CA ILE A 15 -10.95 -6.06 -7.33
C ILE A 15 -10.29 -5.06 -6.39
N HIS A 16 -10.92 -3.91 -6.13
CA HIS A 16 -10.43 -2.92 -5.17
C HIS A 16 -10.48 -3.44 -3.73
N SER A 17 -11.49 -4.24 -3.39
CA SER A 17 -11.62 -4.85 -2.07
C SER A 17 -10.48 -5.79 -1.72
N ALA A 18 -9.94 -6.53 -2.69
CA ALA A 18 -8.87 -7.50 -2.46
C ALA A 18 -7.60 -6.85 -1.91
N GLU A 19 -7.15 -5.72 -2.50
CA GLU A 19 -6.00 -4.97 -2.01
C GLU A 19 -6.26 -4.39 -0.63
N ARG A 20 -7.44 -3.80 -0.42
CA ARG A 20 -7.86 -3.27 0.87
C ARG A 20 -7.89 -4.35 1.94
N ASP A 21 -8.42 -5.53 1.63
CA ASP A 21 -8.51 -6.65 2.57
C ASP A 21 -7.13 -7.14 2.99
N VAL A 22 -6.20 -7.24 2.05
CA VAL A 22 -4.81 -7.59 2.34
C VAL A 22 -4.19 -6.57 3.28
N ASN A 23 -4.36 -5.29 3.00
CA ASN A 23 -3.84 -4.21 3.85
C ASN A 23 -4.46 -4.26 5.26
N GLN A 24 -5.78 -4.39 5.36
CA GLN A 24 -6.47 -4.42 6.65
C GLN A 24 -6.00 -5.58 7.53
N ALA A 25 -5.88 -6.77 6.95
CA ALA A 25 -5.42 -7.95 7.67
C ALA A 25 -3.99 -7.77 8.16
N TRP A 26 -3.10 -7.29 7.31
CA TRP A 26 -1.71 -7.05 7.67
C TRP A 26 -1.60 -5.93 8.72
N CYS A 27 -2.31 -4.83 8.52
CA CYS A 27 -2.30 -3.69 9.44
C CYS A 27 -2.75 -4.09 10.85
N SER A 28 -3.81 -4.89 10.94
CA SER A 28 -4.26 -5.45 12.23
C SER A 28 -3.19 -6.30 12.87
N SER A 29 -2.46 -7.09 12.09
CA SER A 29 -1.41 -7.97 12.60
C SER A 29 -0.25 -7.23 13.25
N VAL A 30 0.00 -5.98 12.84
CA VAL A 30 1.07 -5.14 13.40
C VAL A 30 0.54 -4.09 14.40
N GLY A 31 -0.73 -4.18 14.75
CA GLY A 31 -1.36 -3.26 15.71
C GLY A 31 -1.58 -1.86 15.18
N GLY A 32 -1.71 -1.70 13.87
CA GLY A 32 -1.92 -0.42 13.23
C GLY A 32 -3.39 -0.03 13.10
N VAL A 33 -3.61 1.21 12.69
CA VAL A 33 -4.93 1.75 12.34
C VAL A 33 -4.99 1.89 10.83
N ASP A 34 -5.88 1.16 10.19
CA ASP A 34 -6.06 1.23 8.75
C ASP A 34 -6.89 2.45 8.35
N GLU A 35 -6.70 2.92 7.13
CA GLU A 35 -7.44 4.04 6.55
C GLU A 35 -7.45 5.30 7.44
N PHE A 36 -6.29 5.65 8.00
CA PHE A 36 -6.17 6.83 8.85
C PHE A 36 -6.21 8.11 8.03
N ARG A 37 -7.15 9.01 8.34
CA ARG A 37 -7.28 10.28 7.63
C ARG A 37 -6.28 11.31 8.16
N THR A 38 -5.51 11.91 7.26
CA THR A 38 -4.55 12.96 7.59
C THR A 38 -5.22 14.33 7.67
N LYS A 39 -4.46 15.33 8.11
CA LYS A 39 -4.95 16.72 8.22
C LYS A 39 -5.32 17.32 6.85
N ASP A 40 -4.65 16.90 5.78
CA ASP A 40 -4.94 17.38 4.43
C ASP A 40 -6.06 16.59 3.73
N GLY A 41 -6.67 15.64 4.42
CA GLY A 41 -7.81 14.87 3.92
C GLY A 41 -7.45 13.63 3.12
N THR A 42 -6.17 13.28 3.02
CA THR A 42 -5.75 12.01 2.43
C THR A 42 -5.81 10.88 3.45
N TYR A 43 -5.66 9.64 2.99
CA TYR A 43 -5.76 8.47 3.86
C TYR A 43 -4.47 7.67 3.81
N VAL A 44 -3.92 7.38 4.99
CA VAL A 44 -2.80 6.46 5.15
C VAL A 44 -3.35 5.04 5.23
N ASP A 45 -2.81 4.12 4.46
CA ASP A 45 -3.30 2.73 4.45
C ASP A 45 -3.17 2.06 5.82
N CYS A 46 -2.05 2.27 6.50
CA CYS A 46 -1.84 1.73 7.84
C CYS A 46 -0.95 2.67 8.66
N LEU A 47 -1.44 3.12 9.80
CA LEU A 47 -0.69 3.98 10.71
C LEU A 47 -0.34 3.20 11.97
N THR A 48 0.96 3.09 12.28
CA THR A 48 1.46 2.57 13.56
C THR A 48 2.05 3.71 14.38
N ASP A 49 2.50 3.41 15.59
CA ASP A 49 3.14 4.43 16.43
C ASP A 49 4.39 5.03 15.77
N GLU A 50 5.09 4.24 14.97
CA GLU A 50 6.36 4.62 14.36
C GLU A 50 6.27 4.98 12.88
N TYR A 51 5.36 4.32 12.14
CA TYR A 51 5.33 4.39 10.68
C TYR A 51 3.98 4.82 10.11
N ALA A 52 4.03 5.61 9.05
CA ALA A 52 2.94 5.80 8.11
C ALA A 52 3.22 4.88 6.90
N ILE A 53 2.35 3.92 6.66
CA ILE A 53 2.61 2.82 5.74
C ILE A 53 1.65 2.91 4.56
N GLU A 54 2.22 2.90 3.35
CA GLU A 54 1.48 2.84 2.10
C GLU A 54 1.52 1.41 1.58
N ALA A 55 0.34 0.81 1.32
CA ALA A 55 0.25 -0.53 0.74
C ALA A 55 0.10 -0.44 -0.78
N GLU A 56 0.93 -1.17 -1.51
CA GLU A 56 0.90 -1.18 -2.97
C GLU A 56 1.21 -2.56 -3.52
N TYR A 57 0.53 -2.91 -4.60
CA TYR A 57 0.97 -4.02 -5.43
C TYR A 57 2.33 -3.71 -6.07
N ASP A 58 3.09 -4.75 -6.30
CA ASP A 58 4.48 -4.68 -6.77
C ASP A 58 4.70 -3.78 -8.00
N ASN A 59 3.79 -3.81 -8.98
CA ASN A 59 3.92 -3.01 -10.19
C ASN A 59 3.66 -1.51 -9.99
N LYS A 60 3.17 -1.11 -8.83
CA LYS A 60 2.85 0.29 -8.52
C LYS A 60 3.81 0.91 -7.49
N TRP A 61 5.00 0.35 -7.37
CA TRP A 61 5.95 0.81 -6.36
C TRP A 61 6.35 2.28 -6.52
N LYS A 62 6.35 2.80 -7.76
CA LYS A 62 6.73 4.20 -8.00
C LYS A 62 5.75 5.17 -7.35
N GLU A 63 4.46 4.88 -7.46
CA GLU A 63 3.42 5.65 -6.79
C GLU A 63 3.54 5.51 -5.27
N GLY A 64 3.85 4.31 -4.81
CA GLY A 64 4.02 4.01 -3.40
C GLY A 64 5.10 4.86 -2.73
N ILE A 65 6.22 5.11 -3.41
CA ILE A 65 7.31 5.93 -2.87
C ILE A 65 6.82 7.35 -2.57
N GLY A 66 6.17 8.00 -3.53
CA GLY A 66 5.66 9.36 -3.34
C GLY A 66 4.63 9.45 -2.22
N GLN A 67 3.70 8.52 -2.20
CA GLN A 67 2.64 8.48 -1.18
C GLN A 67 3.21 8.19 0.21
N ALA A 68 4.13 7.25 0.33
CA ALA A 68 4.76 6.94 1.62
C ALA A 68 5.47 8.15 2.22
N LEU A 69 6.23 8.88 1.43
CA LEU A 69 6.92 10.08 1.88
C LEU A 69 5.95 11.19 2.29
N HIS A 70 4.90 11.41 1.48
CA HIS A 70 3.87 12.40 1.78
C HIS A 70 3.16 12.08 3.09
N TYR A 71 2.75 10.85 3.28
CA TYR A 71 2.02 10.45 4.50
C TYR A 71 2.90 10.51 5.75
N ALA A 72 4.18 10.17 5.60
CA ALA A 72 5.14 10.32 6.69
C ALA A 72 5.25 11.77 7.13
N GLU A 73 5.35 12.69 6.17
CA GLU A 73 5.39 14.14 6.46
C GLU A 73 4.09 14.59 7.12
N SER A 74 2.94 14.21 6.58
CA SER A 74 1.62 14.63 7.07
C SER A 74 1.30 14.12 8.48
N THR A 75 1.92 13.02 8.90
CA THR A 75 1.66 12.40 10.21
C THR A 75 2.82 12.55 11.20
N ASN A 76 3.92 13.15 10.76
CA ASN A 76 5.16 13.20 11.54
C ASN A 76 5.62 11.80 11.98
N ARG A 77 5.46 10.82 11.10
CA ARG A 77 5.90 9.44 11.28
C ARG A 77 6.98 9.10 10.25
N LYS A 78 7.65 7.98 10.44
CA LYS A 78 8.60 7.46 9.46
C LYS A 78 7.83 6.84 8.29
N ALA A 79 8.41 6.90 7.10
CA ALA A 79 7.79 6.34 5.90
C ALA A 79 8.02 4.84 5.78
N ALA A 80 6.99 4.11 5.36
CA ALA A 80 7.11 2.70 5.03
C ALA A 80 6.19 2.33 3.87
N ILE A 81 6.55 1.27 3.17
CA ILE A 81 5.74 0.67 2.11
C ILE A 81 5.47 -0.78 2.48
N LEU A 82 4.23 -1.19 2.43
CA LEU A 82 3.85 -2.60 2.38
C LEU A 82 3.84 -3.02 0.92
N PHE A 83 4.91 -3.67 0.49
CA PHE A 83 5.09 -4.13 -0.88
C PHE A 83 4.42 -5.50 -1.03
N ILE A 84 3.34 -5.55 -1.81
CA ILE A 84 2.56 -6.78 -2.04
C ILE A 84 3.04 -7.42 -3.33
N LYS A 85 3.84 -8.48 -3.20
CA LYS A 85 4.35 -9.22 -4.35
C LYS A 85 3.29 -10.22 -4.80
N ARG A 86 2.85 -10.08 -6.06
CA ARG A 86 1.87 -11.00 -6.63
C ARG A 86 2.54 -12.19 -7.29
N ALA A 87 1.99 -13.39 -7.05
CA ALA A 87 2.53 -14.63 -7.61
C ALA A 87 2.62 -14.60 -9.14
N LYS A 88 1.65 -13.96 -9.80
CA LYS A 88 1.59 -13.86 -11.27
C LYS A 88 2.63 -12.92 -11.90
N THR A 89 3.26 -12.06 -11.10
CA THR A 89 4.20 -11.07 -11.60
C THR A 89 5.57 -11.71 -11.83
N LYS A 90 6.07 -11.64 -13.07
CA LYS A 90 7.36 -12.21 -13.43
C LYS A 90 8.52 -11.22 -13.36
N LYS A 91 8.23 -9.92 -13.50
CA LYS A 91 9.25 -8.88 -13.41
C LYS A 91 9.65 -8.64 -11.95
N ASP A 92 10.95 -8.45 -11.74
CA ASP A 92 11.50 -8.20 -10.42
C ASP A 92 11.36 -6.72 -10.03
N TYR A 93 10.15 -6.33 -9.68
CA TYR A 93 9.86 -4.97 -9.25
C TYR A 93 10.50 -4.63 -7.90
N TYR A 94 10.69 -5.62 -7.05
CA TYR A 94 11.33 -5.38 -5.76
C TYR A 94 12.75 -4.83 -5.92
N ASN A 95 13.58 -5.50 -6.74
CA ASN A 95 14.94 -5.02 -6.98
C ASN A 95 14.96 -3.68 -7.71
N GLU A 96 14.03 -3.45 -8.64
CA GLU A 96 13.89 -2.17 -9.33
C GLU A 96 13.62 -1.04 -8.32
N MET A 97 12.68 -1.24 -7.41
CA MET A 97 12.35 -0.29 -6.35
C MET A 97 13.55 -0.07 -5.41
N MET A 98 14.20 -1.14 -4.97
CA MET A 98 15.31 -1.04 -4.03
C MET A 98 16.53 -0.33 -4.63
N ARG A 99 16.77 -0.46 -5.94
CA ARG A 99 17.84 0.32 -6.59
C ARG A 99 17.60 1.82 -6.46
N VAL A 100 16.35 2.26 -6.60
CA VAL A 100 16.01 3.68 -6.47
C VAL A 100 16.13 4.13 -5.01
N ILE A 101 15.57 3.36 -4.09
CA ILE A 101 15.63 3.67 -2.65
C ILE A 101 17.08 3.80 -2.19
N ASN A 102 17.94 2.85 -2.58
CA ASN A 102 19.33 2.83 -2.18
C ASN A 102 20.14 3.94 -2.85
N ARG A 103 19.90 4.18 -4.14
CA ARG A 103 20.62 5.23 -4.89
C ARG A 103 20.43 6.61 -4.28
N TYR A 104 19.24 6.92 -3.82
CA TYR A 104 18.88 8.25 -3.33
C TYR A 104 18.73 8.31 -1.81
N ASP A 105 19.13 7.26 -1.11
CA ASP A 105 19.03 7.17 0.35
C ASP A 105 17.64 7.55 0.87
N LEU A 106 16.59 7.02 0.24
CA LEU A 106 15.24 7.33 0.67
C LEU A 106 14.94 6.66 2.02
N PRO A 107 14.47 7.43 3.01
CA PRO A 107 14.21 6.89 4.35
C PRO A 107 12.87 6.15 4.40
N ILE A 108 12.76 5.05 3.67
CA ILE A 108 11.53 4.27 3.55
C ILE A 108 11.82 2.83 3.97
N LYS A 109 11.10 2.37 4.98
CA LYS A 109 11.14 0.96 5.37
C LYS A 109 10.25 0.14 4.45
N ILE A 110 10.70 -1.04 4.04
CA ILE A 110 9.93 -1.93 3.18
C ILE A 110 9.53 -3.17 3.96
N TYR A 111 8.22 -3.41 4.02
CA TYR A 111 7.65 -4.68 4.42
C TYR A 111 7.24 -5.42 3.16
N VAL A 112 7.49 -6.71 3.09
CA VAL A 112 7.13 -7.52 1.92
C VAL A 112 6.16 -8.60 2.34
N ILE A 113 5.06 -8.71 1.62
CA ILE A 113 4.17 -9.86 1.72
C ILE A 113 3.97 -10.45 0.33
N GLU A 114 3.74 -11.74 0.28
CA GLU A 114 3.47 -12.46 -0.97
C GLU A 114 2.01 -12.88 -1.02
N GLU A 115 1.42 -12.69 -2.19
CA GLU A 115 0.03 -13.06 -2.45
C GLU A 115 -0.07 -14.22 -3.42
#